data_c5411fc89c4e58739464e019ed3e7d65
#
_entry.id   c5411fc89c4e58739464e019ed3e7d65
#
_cell.length_a   1.000
_cell.length_b   1.000
_cell.length_c   1.000
_cell.angle_alpha   90.00
_cell.angle_beta   90.00
_cell.angle_gamma   90.00
#
_symmetry.space_group_name_H-M   'P 1'
#
loop_
_entity.id
_entity.type
_entity.pdbx_description
1 polymer ?
#
loop_
_entity_poly.entity_id
_entity_poly.type
_entity_poly.pdbx_seq_one_letter_code
_entity_poly.pdbx_strand_id
1 'polypeptide(L)'
;MTEQAPGPNEFPRLVERARMGDGIRHLEADAAERAALARRFALVSIDRLEAEVTLTAEDETVTASGTLRARFVQSCAISGEDLPVSVEEPILFRFVPTGTYGPDEEVELSEEDCETIEYAGGAFDLGEAVAQSMALTIDPYATGPNADRARKDAGLLDEDQTGPFAALARLKKD
;
A
#
# COMPACT_ATOMS: atom_id res chain seq x y z
N MET A 1 -18.20 -11.09 14.77
CA MET A 1 -17.14 -10.47 13.97
C MET A 1 -16.61 -9.32 14.79
N THR A 2 -15.41 -9.47 15.33
CA THR A 2 -14.80 -8.43 16.17
C THR A 2 -14.22 -7.38 15.20
N GLU A 3 -14.88 -6.25 15.13
CA GLU A 3 -14.37 -5.05 14.48
C GLU A 3 -13.08 -4.66 15.22
N GLN A 4 -11.95 -4.94 14.59
CA GLN A 4 -10.65 -4.61 15.14
C GLN A 4 -10.54 -3.10 15.05
N ALA A 5 -10.53 -2.41 16.19
CA ALA A 5 -10.30 -0.97 16.24
C ALA A 5 -9.01 -0.67 15.44
N PRO A 6 -9.02 0.36 14.58
CA PRO A 6 -7.82 0.75 13.86
C PRO A 6 -6.70 0.97 14.88
N GLY A 7 -5.56 0.33 14.64
CA GLY A 7 -4.36 0.52 15.45
C GLY A 7 -3.96 2.00 15.49
N PRO A 8 -3.07 2.39 16.40
CA PRO A 8 -2.59 3.77 16.42
C PRO A 8 -2.03 4.11 15.04
N ASN A 9 -2.51 5.22 14.44
CA ASN A 9 -1.98 5.70 13.19
C ASN A 9 -0.51 6.10 13.39
N GLU A 10 0.37 5.49 12.62
CA GLU A 10 1.82 5.67 12.69
C GLU A 10 2.31 6.94 12.00
N PHE A 11 1.47 7.52 11.12
CA PHE A 11 1.80 8.72 10.34
C PHE A 11 0.63 9.69 10.31
N PRO A 12 0.16 10.23 11.48
CA PRO A 12 -1.03 11.07 11.54
C PRO A 12 -0.77 12.46 10.95
N ARG A 13 -1.60 12.86 9.99
CA ARG A 13 -1.63 14.21 9.40
C ARG A 13 -3.08 14.67 9.30
N LEU A 14 -3.67 14.92 10.48
CA LEU A 14 -5.06 15.34 10.59
C LEU A 14 -5.26 16.73 9.97
N VAL A 15 -6.24 16.82 9.09
CA VAL A 15 -6.68 18.05 8.45
C VAL A 15 -8.11 18.37 8.88
N GLU A 16 -8.28 19.46 9.59
CA GLU A 16 -9.61 19.99 9.91
C GLU A 16 -10.20 20.70 8.70
N ARG A 17 -11.31 20.19 8.16
CA ARG A 17 -11.95 20.74 6.97
C ARG A 17 -12.26 22.24 7.11
N ALA A 18 -12.81 22.66 8.26
CA ALA A 18 -13.18 24.05 8.50
C ALA A 18 -12.01 25.04 8.51
N ARG A 19 -10.79 24.56 8.70
CA ARG A 19 -9.54 25.34 8.73
C ARG A 19 -8.61 25.02 7.55
N MET A 20 -9.05 24.15 6.67
CA MET A 20 -8.33 23.79 5.47
C MET A 20 -8.33 24.97 4.49
N GLY A 21 -7.19 25.59 4.28
CA GLY A 21 -7.03 26.52 3.15
C GLY A 21 -6.73 25.70 1.89
N ASP A 22 -7.14 26.21 0.72
CA ASP A 22 -6.68 25.68 -0.55
C ASP A 22 -5.16 25.81 -0.64
N GLY A 23 -4.49 24.78 -1.14
CA GLY A 23 -3.05 24.84 -1.30
C GLY A 23 -2.34 23.50 -1.27
N ILE A 24 -1.04 23.57 -1.52
CA ILE A 24 -0.16 22.41 -1.53
C ILE A 24 0.24 22.07 -0.10
N ARG A 25 0.13 20.78 0.24
CA ARG A 25 0.59 20.18 1.49
C ARG A 25 1.79 19.29 1.20
N HIS A 26 2.87 19.51 1.93
CA HIS A 26 4.03 18.62 1.91
C HIS A 26 3.97 17.73 3.15
N LEU A 27 3.93 16.44 2.93
CA LEU A 27 3.97 15.43 3.97
C LEU A 27 5.31 14.70 3.88
N GLU A 28 5.94 14.51 5.02
CA GLU A 28 7.17 13.73 5.13
C GLU A 28 7.11 12.93 6.43
N ALA A 29 7.39 11.64 6.34
CA ALA A 29 7.48 10.78 7.50
C ALA A 29 8.85 10.90 8.16
N ASP A 30 8.86 11.13 9.47
CA ASP A 30 10.09 11.11 10.24
C ASP A 30 10.64 9.68 10.44
N ALA A 31 11.80 9.56 11.07
CA ALA A 31 12.46 8.26 11.26
C ALA A 31 11.65 7.29 12.13
N ALA A 32 10.94 7.82 13.16
CA ALA A 32 10.13 6.99 14.05
C ALA A 32 8.84 6.52 13.36
N GLU A 33 8.19 7.40 12.59
CA GLU A 33 7.03 7.10 11.76
C GLU A 33 7.37 6.05 10.71
N ARG A 34 8.48 6.23 9.96
CA ARG A 34 8.95 5.24 8.98
C ARG A 34 9.23 3.87 9.60
N ALA A 35 9.86 3.84 10.78
CA ALA A 35 10.10 2.58 11.48
C ALA A 35 8.81 1.91 11.96
N ALA A 36 7.80 2.68 12.36
CA ALA A 36 6.49 2.17 12.76
C ALA A 36 5.73 1.61 11.55
N LEU A 37 5.68 2.35 10.44
CA LEU A 37 5.07 1.91 9.18
C LEU A 37 5.77 0.67 8.59
N ALA A 38 7.10 0.58 8.66
CA ALA A 38 7.84 -0.59 8.21
C ALA A 38 7.40 -1.86 8.99
N ARG A 39 7.22 -1.75 10.30
CA ARG A 39 6.68 -2.87 11.11
C ARG A 39 5.24 -3.21 10.73
N ARG A 40 4.37 -2.21 10.52
CA ARG A 40 2.97 -2.40 10.13
C ARG A 40 2.84 -3.14 8.81
N PHE A 41 3.67 -2.79 7.82
CA PHE A 41 3.63 -3.36 6.48
C PHE A 41 4.59 -4.52 6.26
N ALA A 42 5.23 -5.03 7.32
CA ALA A 42 6.20 -6.12 7.27
C ALA A 42 7.35 -5.88 6.28
N LEU A 43 7.80 -4.62 6.17
CA LEU A 43 8.96 -4.23 5.38
C LEU A 43 10.25 -4.31 6.21
N VAL A 44 11.38 -4.49 5.55
CA VAL A 44 12.70 -4.45 6.18
C VAL A 44 12.99 -3.02 6.66
N SER A 45 12.78 -2.03 5.81
CA SER A 45 12.88 -0.60 6.13
C SER A 45 12.03 0.26 5.20
N ILE A 46 11.72 1.49 5.66
CA ILE A 46 11.27 2.59 4.82
C ILE A 46 12.29 3.70 4.96
N ASP A 47 13.01 3.98 3.88
CA ASP A 47 14.08 5.00 3.88
C ASP A 47 13.52 6.40 3.62
N ARG A 48 12.44 6.47 2.81
CA ARG A 48 11.75 7.71 2.45
C ARG A 48 10.26 7.45 2.28
N LEU A 49 9.44 8.33 2.81
CA LEU A 49 8.02 8.43 2.52
C LEU A 49 7.65 9.90 2.55
N GLU A 50 7.27 10.43 1.43
CA GLU A 50 6.82 11.81 1.28
C GLU A 50 5.69 11.91 0.25
N ALA A 51 4.87 12.92 0.39
CA ALA A 51 3.86 13.26 -0.59
C ALA A 51 3.73 14.78 -0.73
N GLU A 52 3.46 15.22 -1.95
CA GLU A 52 3.03 16.57 -2.25
C GLU A 52 1.59 16.51 -2.73
N VAL A 53 0.67 17.13 -2.01
CA VAL A 53 -0.77 16.99 -2.22
C VAL A 53 -1.44 18.34 -2.26
N THR A 54 -2.23 18.59 -3.30
CA THR A 54 -3.11 19.75 -3.42
C THR A 54 -4.49 19.38 -2.90
N LEU A 55 -5.04 20.18 -1.99
CA LEU A 55 -6.38 20.00 -1.43
C LEU A 55 -7.35 20.98 -2.08
N THR A 56 -8.50 20.49 -2.51
CA THR A 56 -9.61 21.28 -3.04
C THR A 56 -10.90 20.86 -2.35
N ALA A 57 -11.65 21.81 -1.82
CA ALA A 57 -12.93 21.56 -1.16
C ALA A 57 -14.10 21.94 -2.06
N GLU A 58 -15.06 21.02 -2.17
CA GLU A 58 -16.36 21.23 -2.78
C GLU A 58 -17.44 20.81 -1.77
N ASP A 59 -18.16 21.75 -1.22
CA ASP A 59 -19.12 21.53 -0.13
C ASP A 59 -18.45 20.75 1.04
N GLU A 60 -18.91 19.56 1.34
CA GLU A 60 -18.37 18.70 2.41
C GLU A 60 -17.36 17.68 1.88
N THR A 61 -17.16 17.59 0.58
CA THR A 61 -16.18 16.74 -0.06
C THR A 61 -14.84 17.44 -0.19
N VAL A 62 -13.76 16.72 0.06
CA VAL A 62 -12.40 17.20 -0.17
C VAL A 62 -11.70 16.27 -1.14
N THR A 63 -11.22 16.83 -2.23
CA THR A 63 -10.35 16.13 -3.17
C THR A 63 -8.90 16.45 -2.86
N ALA A 64 -8.08 15.42 -2.74
CA ALA A 64 -6.65 15.52 -2.50
C ALA A 64 -5.90 14.85 -3.66
N SER A 65 -5.22 15.62 -4.49
CA SER A 65 -4.48 15.14 -5.65
C SER A 65 -3.00 15.49 -5.56
N GLY A 66 -2.13 14.59 -5.98
CA GLY A 66 -0.70 14.87 -5.87
C GLY A 66 0.19 13.72 -6.29
N THR A 67 1.38 13.69 -5.72
CA THR A 67 2.40 12.65 -5.98
C THR A 67 2.94 12.10 -4.69
N LEU A 68 2.94 10.77 -4.58
CA LEU A 68 3.61 10.00 -3.55
C LEU A 68 5.01 9.62 -4.03
N ARG A 69 6.01 9.76 -3.16
CA ARG A 69 7.36 9.23 -3.36
C ARG A 69 7.77 8.39 -2.17
N ALA A 70 8.12 7.15 -2.42
CA ALA A 70 8.59 6.24 -1.39
C ALA A 70 9.85 5.50 -1.82
N ARG A 71 10.69 5.19 -0.83
CA ARG A 71 11.81 4.26 -0.98
C ARG A 71 11.79 3.33 0.22
N PHE A 72 11.69 2.04 -0.04
CA PHE A 72 11.63 1.03 1.00
C PHE A 72 12.37 -0.24 0.58
N VAL A 73 12.60 -1.12 1.54
CA VAL A 73 13.19 -2.45 1.32
C VAL A 73 12.17 -3.50 1.74
N GLN A 74 11.82 -4.39 0.82
CA GLN A 74 10.99 -5.55 1.09
C GLN A 74 11.80 -6.84 0.93
N SER A 75 11.34 -7.94 1.51
CA SER A 75 12.01 -9.23 1.37
C SER A 75 11.53 -9.96 0.11
N CYS A 76 12.45 -10.62 -0.56
CA CYS A 76 12.12 -11.56 -1.63
C CYS A 76 11.20 -12.66 -1.11
N ALA A 77 10.10 -12.92 -1.78
CA ALA A 77 9.12 -13.94 -1.38
C ALA A 77 9.68 -15.38 -1.37
N ILE A 78 10.79 -15.62 -2.05
CA ILE A 78 11.38 -16.95 -2.22
C ILE A 78 12.69 -17.09 -1.42
N SER A 79 13.64 -16.18 -1.61
CA SER A 79 14.98 -16.28 -1.02
C SER A 79 15.11 -15.54 0.32
N GLY A 80 14.16 -14.62 0.63
CA GLY A 80 14.24 -13.76 1.79
C GLY A 80 15.29 -12.65 1.68
N GLU A 81 15.94 -12.48 0.52
CA GLU A 81 16.91 -11.41 0.31
C GLU A 81 16.25 -10.04 0.25
N ASP A 82 17.00 -9.01 0.60
CA ASP A 82 16.53 -7.63 0.60
C ASP A 82 16.39 -7.08 -0.82
N LEU A 83 15.21 -6.54 -1.11
CA LEU A 83 14.86 -5.94 -2.41
C LEU A 83 14.55 -4.47 -2.20
N PRO A 84 15.46 -3.54 -2.60
CA PRO A 84 15.19 -2.11 -2.56
C PRO A 84 14.20 -1.73 -3.66
N VAL A 85 13.17 -0.95 -3.27
CA VAL A 85 12.11 -0.45 -4.15
C VAL A 85 12.06 1.07 -4.08
N SER A 86 11.89 1.72 -5.22
CA SER A 86 11.62 3.16 -5.31
C SER A 86 10.35 3.37 -6.11
N VAL A 87 9.45 4.15 -5.56
CA VAL A 87 8.12 4.41 -6.11
C VAL A 87 7.93 5.92 -6.26
N GLU A 88 7.36 6.32 -7.38
CA GLU A 88 6.80 7.64 -7.61
C GLU A 88 5.46 7.46 -8.33
N GLU A 89 4.36 7.70 -7.61
CA GLU A 89 3.00 7.41 -8.08
C GLU A 89 2.10 8.63 -7.92
N PRO A 90 1.21 8.90 -8.88
CA PRO A 90 0.14 9.86 -8.68
C PRO A 90 -0.84 9.32 -7.63
N ILE A 91 -1.33 10.19 -6.76
CA ILE A 91 -2.36 9.87 -5.77
C ILE A 91 -3.55 10.80 -5.94
N LEU A 92 -4.74 10.25 -5.75
CA LEU A 92 -6.00 10.98 -5.84
C LEU A 92 -6.99 10.40 -4.84
N PHE A 93 -7.25 11.12 -3.76
CA PHE A 93 -8.19 10.75 -2.71
C PHE A 93 -9.41 11.66 -2.73
N ARG A 94 -10.55 11.10 -2.39
CA ARG A 94 -11.80 11.80 -2.18
C ARG A 94 -12.29 11.55 -0.75
N PHE A 95 -12.20 12.55 0.10
CA PHE A 95 -12.70 12.48 1.46
C PHE A 95 -14.15 12.96 1.50
N VAL A 96 -15.05 12.11 2.02
CA VAL A 96 -16.48 12.39 2.12
C VAL A 96 -16.96 12.19 3.56
N PRO A 97 -17.98 12.95 4.03
CA PRO A 97 -18.55 12.71 5.34
C PRO A 97 -19.15 11.30 5.45
N THR A 98 -19.02 10.69 6.62
CA THR A 98 -19.66 9.41 6.93
C THR A 98 -21.17 9.49 6.70
N GLY A 99 -21.74 8.51 5.98
CA GLY A 99 -23.16 8.45 5.67
C GLY A 99 -23.58 9.24 4.43
N THR A 100 -22.63 9.73 3.63
CA THR A 100 -22.90 10.37 2.33
C THR A 100 -23.56 9.38 1.35
N TYR A 101 -23.22 8.10 1.44
CA TYR A 101 -23.80 7.03 0.63
C TYR A 101 -24.73 6.18 1.47
N GLY A 102 -25.95 5.95 0.99
CA GLY A 102 -26.92 5.05 1.65
C GLY A 102 -26.49 3.57 1.51
N PRO A 103 -26.91 2.67 2.42
CA PRO A 103 -26.53 1.26 2.40
C PRO A 103 -27.01 0.50 1.14
N ASP A 104 -27.92 1.08 0.36
CA ASP A 104 -28.49 0.50 -0.88
C ASP A 104 -28.24 1.37 -2.13
N GLU A 105 -27.36 2.37 -2.03
CA GLU A 105 -27.04 3.23 -3.16
C GLU A 105 -25.96 2.56 -4.01
N GLU A 106 -26.37 2.05 -5.19
CA GLU A 106 -25.42 1.61 -6.21
C GLU A 106 -24.68 2.84 -6.76
N VAL A 107 -23.47 3.08 -6.28
CA VAL A 107 -22.58 4.08 -6.85
C VAL A 107 -21.98 3.47 -8.11
N GLU A 108 -22.37 3.95 -9.30
CA GLU A 108 -21.64 3.64 -10.52
C GLU A 108 -20.21 4.20 -10.37
N LEU A 109 -19.26 3.31 -10.12
CA LEU A 109 -17.84 3.64 -10.10
C LEU A 109 -17.43 4.04 -11.52
N SER A 110 -17.11 5.30 -11.74
CA SER A 110 -16.49 5.74 -12.98
C SER A 110 -14.99 5.41 -12.97
N GLU A 111 -14.37 5.28 -14.15
CA GLU A 111 -12.90 5.04 -14.25
C GLU A 111 -12.05 6.17 -13.61
N GLU A 112 -12.69 7.27 -13.21
CA GLU A 112 -12.10 8.39 -12.48
C GLU A 112 -12.36 8.31 -10.97
N ASP A 113 -12.96 7.22 -10.49
CA ASP A 113 -13.27 7.08 -9.07
C ASP A 113 -11.99 6.86 -8.27
N CYS A 114 -11.54 7.98 -7.79
CA CYS A 114 -10.57 8.14 -6.73
C CYS A 114 -10.91 7.24 -5.55
N GLU A 115 -9.93 6.80 -4.83
CA GLU A 115 -10.13 6.16 -3.54
C GLU A 115 -10.97 7.07 -2.65
N THR A 116 -12.23 6.67 -2.40
CA THR A 116 -13.15 7.41 -1.54
C THR A 116 -12.95 6.98 -0.11
N ILE A 117 -12.63 7.94 0.76
CA ILE A 117 -12.35 7.74 2.18
C ILE A 117 -13.40 8.49 2.98
N GLU A 118 -14.16 7.78 3.81
CA GLU A 118 -15.11 8.42 4.71
C GLU A 118 -14.41 9.05 5.91
N TYR A 119 -14.87 10.23 6.32
CA TYR A 119 -14.40 10.90 7.53
C TYR A 119 -15.53 11.30 8.45
N ALA A 120 -15.26 11.32 9.75
CA ALA A 120 -16.19 11.73 10.80
C ALA A 120 -15.64 12.92 11.58
N GLY A 121 -16.53 13.70 12.21
CA GLY A 121 -16.13 14.78 13.12
C GLY A 121 -15.48 16.00 12.47
N GLY A 122 -15.57 16.14 11.15
CA GLY A 122 -15.07 17.32 10.43
C GLY A 122 -13.54 17.35 10.21
N ALA A 123 -12.84 16.25 10.46
CA ALA A 123 -11.42 16.10 10.19
C ALA A 123 -11.14 14.76 9.48
N PHE A 124 -10.16 14.74 8.60
CA PHE A 124 -9.68 13.54 7.91
C PHE A 124 -8.17 13.39 8.06
N ASP A 125 -7.68 12.17 7.95
CA ASP A 125 -6.25 11.87 8.09
C ASP A 125 -5.58 11.66 6.74
N LEU A 126 -4.92 12.71 6.26
CA LEU A 126 -4.20 12.68 4.99
C LEU A 126 -2.95 11.78 5.05
N GLY A 127 -2.32 11.69 6.23
CA GLY A 127 -1.15 10.85 6.43
C GLY A 127 -1.48 9.36 6.32
N GLU A 128 -2.60 8.95 6.91
CA GLU A 128 -3.08 7.56 6.79
C GLU A 128 -3.39 7.20 5.34
N ALA A 129 -4.06 8.09 4.59
CA ALA A 129 -4.34 7.86 3.17
C ALA A 129 -3.04 7.67 2.36
N VAL A 130 -2.03 8.50 2.58
CA VAL A 130 -0.71 8.38 1.94
C VAL A 130 -0.01 7.07 2.33
N ALA A 131 -0.08 6.67 3.61
CA ALA A 131 0.52 5.43 4.08
C ALA A 131 -0.15 4.20 3.44
N GLN A 132 -1.48 4.21 3.30
CA GLN A 132 -2.22 3.13 2.63
C GLN A 132 -1.88 3.07 1.14
N SER A 133 -1.79 4.21 0.44
CA SER A 133 -1.35 4.23 -0.96
C SER A 133 0.05 3.66 -1.13
N MET A 134 0.99 4.01 -0.25
CA MET A 134 2.31 3.37 -0.28
C MET A 134 2.21 1.85 -0.11
N ALA A 135 1.37 1.37 0.80
CA ALA A 135 1.20 -0.06 1.04
C ALA A 135 0.69 -0.81 -0.20
N LEU A 136 -0.13 -0.18 -1.04
CA LEU A 136 -0.61 -0.77 -2.30
C LEU A 136 0.51 -0.96 -3.34
N THR A 137 1.63 -0.27 -3.21
CA THR A 137 2.79 -0.44 -4.10
C THR A 137 3.71 -1.60 -3.70
N ILE A 138 3.46 -2.24 -2.56
CA ILE A 138 4.24 -3.39 -2.07
C ILE A 138 3.80 -4.62 -2.85
N ASP A 139 4.75 -5.28 -3.55
CA ASP A 139 4.49 -6.54 -4.22
C ASP A 139 4.78 -7.73 -3.29
N PRO A 140 3.74 -8.42 -2.77
CA PRO A 140 3.93 -9.55 -1.86
C PRO A 140 4.59 -10.77 -2.52
N TYR A 141 4.69 -10.78 -3.86
CA TYR A 141 5.30 -11.84 -4.66
C TYR A 141 6.65 -11.43 -5.27
N ALA A 142 7.19 -10.29 -4.89
CA ALA A 142 8.46 -9.80 -5.42
C ALA A 142 9.58 -10.84 -5.27
N THR A 143 10.29 -11.07 -6.36
CA THR A 143 11.39 -12.03 -6.39
C THR A 143 12.68 -11.36 -6.85
N GLY A 144 13.76 -11.66 -6.15
CA GLY A 144 15.09 -11.16 -6.45
C GLY A 144 15.92 -12.13 -7.31
N PRO A 145 17.14 -11.73 -7.65
CA PRO A 145 18.03 -12.48 -8.53
C PRO A 145 18.41 -13.88 -8.00
N ASN A 146 18.33 -14.11 -6.70
CA ASN A 146 18.65 -15.40 -6.09
C ASN A 146 17.40 -16.32 -5.92
N ALA A 147 16.21 -15.91 -6.35
CA ALA A 147 14.99 -16.67 -6.19
C ALA A 147 15.06 -18.07 -6.85
N ASP A 148 15.58 -18.17 -8.08
CA ASP A 148 15.68 -19.45 -8.77
C ASP A 148 16.73 -20.38 -8.15
N ARG A 149 17.81 -19.82 -7.63
CA ARG A 149 18.77 -20.59 -6.85
C ARG A 149 18.14 -21.14 -5.57
N ALA A 150 17.41 -20.30 -4.84
CA ALA A 150 16.70 -20.71 -3.62
C ALA A 150 15.65 -21.80 -3.91
N ARG A 151 14.89 -21.69 -5.01
CA ARG A 151 13.96 -22.75 -5.47
C ARG A 151 14.68 -24.06 -5.77
N LYS A 152 15.81 -23.98 -6.46
CA LYS A 152 16.62 -25.17 -6.79
C LYS A 152 17.17 -25.83 -5.53
N ASP A 153 17.74 -25.06 -4.61
CA ASP A 153 18.29 -25.55 -3.35
C ASP A 153 17.19 -26.19 -2.46
N ALA A 154 15.96 -25.69 -2.56
CA ALA A 154 14.78 -26.24 -1.90
C ALA A 154 14.15 -27.43 -2.66
N GLY A 155 14.66 -27.83 -3.84
CA GLY A 155 14.12 -28.93 -4.65
C GLY A 155 12.78 -28.62 -5.33
N LEU A 156 12.43 -27.34 -5.50
CA LEU A 156 11.15 -26.90 -6.07
C LEU A 156 11.17 -26.70 -7.58
N LEU A 157 12.33 -26.70 -8.22
CA LEU A 157 12.46 -26.54 -9.70
C LEU A 157 12.42 -27.84 -10.48
N ASP A 158 12.59 -28.99 -9.84
CA ASP A 158 12.55 -30.29 -10.48
C ASP A 158 11.14 -30.89 -10.39
N GLU A 159 10.19 -30.38 -11.19
CA GLU A 159 8.85 -30.99 -11.34
C GLU A 159 8.94 -32.46 -11.79
N ASP A 160 9.99 -32.81 -12.54
CA ASP A 160 10.24 -34.18 -13.01
C ASP A 160 10.76 -35.13 -11.91
N GLN A 161 11.15 -34.62 -10.73
CA GLN A 161 11.76 -35.42 -9.66
C GLN A 161 10.92 -35.48 -8.37
N THR A 162 9.92 -34.61 -8.22
CA THR A 162 9.09 -34.52 -7.01
C THR A 162 7.64 -34.86 -7.33
N GLY A 163 7.18 -36.01 -6.83
CA GLY A 163 5.76 -36.38 -6.88
C GLY A 163 5.57 -37.87 -7.22
N PRO A 164 4.35 -38.41 -7.01
CA PRO A 164 4.05 -39.84 -7.28
C PRO A 164 4.23 -40.23 -8.75
N PHE A 165 4.35 -39.26 -9.65
CA PHE A 165 4.56 -39.45 -11.10
C PHE A 165 6.03 -39.27 -11.56
N ALA A 166 6.95 -38.95 -10.66
CA ALA A 166 8.39 -38.83 -10.99
C ALA A 166 8.98 -40.09 -11.60
N ALA A 167 8.41 -41.25 -11.28
CA ALA A 167 8.80 -42.52 -11.87
C ALA A 167 8.42 -42.67 -13.36
N LEU A 168 7.38 -41.95 -13.84
CA LEU A 168 6.94 -41.98 -15.23
C LEU A 168 7.82 -41.13 -16.14
N ALA A 169 8.48 -40.09 -15.62
CA ALA A 169 9.44 -39.28 -16.39
C ALA A 169 10.65 -40.12 -16.86
N ARG A 170 11.00 -41.18 -16.15
CA ARG A 170 12.08 -42.13 -16.52
C ARG A 170 11.72 -43.06 -17.67
N LEU A 171 10.41 -43.31 -17.88
CA LEU A 171 9.92 -44.19 -18.95
C LEU A 171 9.85 -43.48 -20.33
N LYS A 172 9.97 -42.15 -20.37
CA LYS A 172 9.90 -41.37 -21.62
C LYS A 172 11.25 -41.22 -22.33
N LYS A 173 12.32 -41.80 -21.80
CA LYS A 173 13.71 -41.63 -22.27
C LYS A 173 14.30 -42.85 -23.00
N ASP A 174 13.44 -43.83 -23.43
CA ASP A 174 13.80 -44.93 -24.34
C ASP A 174 13.14 -44.79 -25.70
#